data_a24ecb23b15a3e754b26d7d29d0803b0
#
_entry.id   a24ecb23b15a3e754b26d7d29d0803b0
#
_cell.length_a   1.000
_cell.length_b   1.000
_cell.length_c   1.000
_cell.angle_alpha   90.00
_cell.angle_beta   90.00
_cell.angle_gamma   90.00
#
_symmetry.space_group_name_H-M   'P 1'
#
loop_
_entity.id
_entity.type
_entity.pdbx_description
1 polymer ?
#
loop_
_entity_poly.entity_id
_entity_poly.type
_entity_poly.pdbx_seq_one_letter_code
_entity_poly.pdbx_strand_id
1 'polypeptide(L)'
;NGTLSSVSVLYVDDADDAGADISGYVQSWDDVSNTTARGIVTITKEGTASTYATFKISGAVTDASGYTKVAVTHIVSSGTFSDDDGVGVHFSYSGADGSDGDMTSFTLAGSSGSSQTITNGNTVTIAAGTGITTTGGSTDTVTIAVTDDPTALAIALG
;
A
#
# COMPACT_ATOMS: atom_id res chain seq x y z
N ASN A 1 23.48 -18.10 -10.81
CA ASN A 1 22.25 -18.65 -10.25
C ASN A 1 21.34 -19.15 -11.37
N GLY A 2 21.09 -20.45 -11.45
CA GLY A 2 20.42 -21.06 -12.61
C GLY A 2 18.95 -20.71 -12.77
N THR A 3 18.30 -20.06 -11.79
CA THR A 3 16.87 -19.73 -11.85
C THR A 3 16.63 -18.33 -11.32
N LEU A 4 16.34 -17.38 -12.20
CA LEU A 4 16.10 -15.97 -11.86
C LEU A 4 14.92 -15.78 -10.90
N SER A 5 13.89 -16.61 -11.02
CA SER A 5 12.70 -16.54 -10.14
C SER A 5 12.99 -16.92 -8.68
N SER A 6 14.11 -17.56 -8.39
CA SER A 6 14.52 -17.93 -7.02
C SER A 6 15.56 -16.97 -6.42
N VAL A 7 15.93 -15.91 -7.13
CA VAL A 7 16.86 -14.90 -6.63
C VAL A 7 16.19 -14.09 -5.52
N SER A 8 16.80 -14.06 -4.35
CA SER A 8 16.36 -13.30 -3.18
C SER A 8 17.34 -12.21 -2.75
N VAL A 9 18.55 -12.22 -3.29
CA VAL A 9 19.58 -11.21 -3.02
C VAL A 9 20.35 -10.94 -4.31
N LEU A 10 20.54 -9.68 -4.63
CA LEU A 10 21.51 -9.23 -5.63
C LEU A 10 22.77 -8.78 -4.90
N TYR A 11 23.92 -9.11 -5.47
CA TYR A 11 25.24 -8.68 -5.03
C TYR A 11 25.72 -7.68 -6.07
N VAL A 12 25.79 -6.41 -5.72
CA VAL A 12 26.16 -5.33 -6.62
C VAL A 12 27.52 -4.82 -6.20
N ASP A 13 28.49 -4.89 -7.11
CA ASP A 13 29.83 -4.34 -6.88
C ASP A 13 29.75 -2.85 -6.56
N ASP A 14 30.63 -2.35 -5.72
CA ASP A 14 30.73 -0.93 -5.39
C ASP A 14 31.37 -0.10 -6.51
N ALA A 15 31.92 -0.76 -7.53
CA ALA A 15 32.46 -0.12 -8.73
C ALA A 15 31.67 -0.51 -9.98
N ASP A 16 31.48 0.46 -10.89
CA ASP A 16 30.97 0.16 -12.23
C ASP A 16 32.04 -0.45 -13.14
N ASP A 17 31.69 -0.82 -14.38
CA ASP A 17 32.60 -1.42 -15.36
C ASP A 17 33.79 -0.51 -15.69
N ALA A 18 33.67 0.79 -15.52
CA ALA A 18 34.77 1.75 -15.71
C ALA A 18 35.63 1.95 -14.45
N GLY A 19 35.28 1.28 -13.32
CA GLY A 19 35.94 1.40 -12.04
C GLY A 19 35.56 2.62 -11.22
N ALA A 20 34.46 3.31 -11.56
CA ALA A 20 33.97 4.41 -10.77
C ALA A 20 33.15 3.91 -9.57
N ASP A 21 33.37 4.51 -8.40
CA ASP A 21 32.64 4.19 -7.18
C ASP A 21 31.16 4.56 -7.28
N ILE A 22 30.28 3.57 -7.19
CA ILE A 22 28.83 3.68 -7.20
C ILE A 22 28.18 3.22 -5.89
N SER A 23 28.98 2.94 -4.86
CA SER A 23 28.49 2.41 -3.57
C SER A 23 27.39 3.27 -2.96
N GLY A 24 27.59 4.60 -2.90
CA GLY A 24 26.60 5.54 -2.37
C GLY A 24 25.28 5.54 -3.14
N TYR A 25 25.32 5.31 -4.46
CA TYR A 25 24.12 5.17 -5.26
C TYR A 25 23.36 3.88 -4.92
N VAL A 26 24.04 2.75 -4.88
CA VAL A 26 23.40 1.46 -4.59
C VAL A 26 22.88 1.41 -3.15
N GLN A 27 23.65 1.94 -2.21
CA GLN A 27 23.26 1.99 -0.79
C GLN A 27 22.03 2.88 -0.54
N SER A 28 21.76 3.88 -1.41
CA SER A 28 20.57 4.72 -1.30
C SER A 28 19.26 4.05 -1.74
N TRP A 29 19.32 2.86 -2.35
CA TRP A 29 18.11 2.22 -2.92
C TRP A 29 17.04 1.84 -1.89
N ASP A 30 17.37 1.85 -0.62
CA ASP A 30 16.40 1.63 0.47
C ASP A 30 16.03 2.91 1.27
N ASP A 31 16.51 4.08 0.84
CA ASP A 31 16.27 5.38 1.50
C ASP A 31 14.86 5.94 1.22
N VAL A 32 13.83 5.11 1.37
CA VAL A 32 12.43 5.50 1.16
C VAL A 32 11.56 5.08 2.33
N SER A 33 10.47 5.80 2.56
CA SER A 33 9.53 5.51 3.65
C SER A 33 8.74 4.21 3.46
N ASN A 34 8.53 3.78 2.20
CA ASN A 34 7.87 2.50 1.92
C ASN A 34 8.83 1.33 2.17
N THR A 35 8.74 0.71 3.35
CA THR A 35 9.60 -0.41 3.74
C THR A 35 9.19 -1.76 3.16
N THR A 36 8.00 -1.87 2.57
CA THR A 36 7.47 -3.10 1.96
C THR A 36 7.87 -3.22 0.48
N ALA A 37 7.99 -2.08 -0.21
CA ALA A 37 8.38 -2.01 -1.60
C ALA A 37 9.24 -0.76 -1.82
N ARG A 38 10.53 -0.86 -1.62
CA ARG A 38 11.46 0.29 -1.64
C ARG A 38 11.72 0.82 -3.04
N GLY A 39 11.69 -0.08 -4.02
CA GLY A 39 11.91 0.27 -5.42
C GLY A 39 11.89 -0.95 -6.32
N ILE A 40 12.02 -0.66 -7.61
CA ILE A 40 12.13 -1.67 -8.66
C ILE A 40 13.52 -1.55 -9.28
N VAL A 41 14.23 -2.65 -9.36
CA VAL A 41 15.49 -2.76 -10.10
C VAL A 41 15.28 -3.67 -11.30
N THR A 42 15.72 -3.21 -12.47
CA THR A 42 15.71 -3.99 -13.71
C THR A 42 17.15 -4.13 -14.20
N ILE A 43 17.54 -5.37 -14.43
CA ILE A 43 18.84 -5.74 -15.02
C ILE A 43 18.56 -6.17 -16.44
N THR A 44 19.25 -5.59 -17.40
CA THR A 44 19.12 -5.91 -18.83
C THR A 44 20.49 -6.25 -19.40
N LYS A 45 20.57 -7.36 -20.15
CA LYS A 45 21.81 -7.75 -20.84
C LYS A 45 22.13 -6.76 -21.95
N GLU A 46 23.37 -6.29 -21.99
CA GLU A 46 23.83 -5.41 -23.06
C GLU A 46 23.70 -6.07 -24.43
N GLY A 47 23.29 -5.29 -25.40
CA GLY A 47 23.08 -5.76 -26.78
C GLY A 47 21.91 -6.70 -26.97
N THR A 48 21.18 -7.11 -25.92
CA THR A 48 20.07 -8.06 -26.00
C THR A 48 18.92 -7.66 -25.07
N ALA A 49 18.14 -6.67 -25.45
CA ALA A 49 17.05 -6.13 -24.62
C ALA A 49 15.94 -7.15 -24.25
N SER A 50 15.86 -8.29 -24.95
CA SER A 50 14.94 -9.38 -24.62
C SER A 50 15.42 -10.25 -23.44
N THR A 51 16.68 -10.07 -23.01
CA THR A 51 17.24 -10.74 -21.82
C THR A 51 17.28 -9.74 -20.67
N TYR A 52 16.37 -9.93 -19.71
CA TYR A 52 16.20 -9.03 -18.57
C TYR A 52 15.67 -9.76 -17.34
N ALA A 53 15.85 -9.15 -16.19
CA ALA A 53 15.24 -9.55 -14.94
C ALA A 53 14.83 -8.32 -14.13
N THR A 54 13.59 -8.30 -13.64
CA THR A 54 13.03 -7.22 -12.83
C THR A 54 12.71 -7.74 -11.45
N PHE A 55 13.14 -7.02 -10.46
CA PHE A 55 12.97 -7.35 -9.05
C PHE A 55 12.39 -6.16 -8.27
N LYS A 56 11.60 -6.47 -7.24
CA LYS A 56 11.24 -5.54 -6.20
C LYS A 56 12.27 -5.57 -5.09
N ILE A 57 12.77 -4.44 -4.62
CA ILE A 57 13.59 -4.36 -3.42
C ILE A 57 12.67 -4.52 -2.20
N SER A 58 12.87 -5.61 -1.46
CA SER A 58 11.98 -6.06 -0.39
C SER A 58 12.55 -5.87 1.01
N GLY A 59 13.79 -5.42 1.13
CA GLY A 59 14.47 -5.24 2.41
C GLY A 59 15.51 -4.13 2.38
N ALA A 60 16.12 -3.88 3.52
CA ALA A 60 17.25 -2.95 3.62
C ALA A 60 18.44 -3.47 2.80
N VAL A 61 19.20 -2.57 2.22
CA VAL A 61 20.50 -2.88 1.62
C VAL A 61 21.54 -3.03 2.71
N THR A 62 22.60 -3.79 2.43
CA THR A 62 23.68 -4.04 3.39
C THR A 62 25.01 -3.86 2.71
N ASP A 63 25.81 -2.92 3.17
CA ASP A 63 27.21 -2.77 2.79
C ASP A 63 28.01 -4.00 3.25
N ALA A 64 28.78 -4.58 2.34
CA ALA A 64 29.58 -5.78 2.58
C ALA A 64 31.06 -5.57 2.26
N SER A 65 31.52 -4.33 2.25
CA SER A 65 32.91 -3.94 2.00
C SER A 65 33.43 -4.40 0.63
N GLY A 66 33.14 -3.59 -0.37
CA GLY A 66 33.49 -3.84 -1.78
C GLY A 66 32.30 -4.27 -2.63
N TYR A 67 31.17 -4.58 -2.03
CA TYR A 67 29.90 -4.80 -2.71
C TYR A 67 28.71 -4.57 -1.77
N THR A 68 27.58 -4.29 -2.34
CA THR A 68 26.32 -4.09 -1.61
C THR A 68 25.37 -5.25 -1.85
N LYS A 69 24.77 -5.79 -0.77
CA LYS A 69 23.72 -6.80 -0.81
C LYS A 69 22.37 -6.14 -0.86
N VAL A 70 21.57 -6.47 -1.86
CA VAL A 70 20.24 -5.93 -2.06
C VAL A 70 19.22 -7.06 -1.95
N ALA A 71 18.41 -7.04 -0.90
CA ALA A 71 17.34 -8.03 -0.70
C ALA A 71 16.21 -7.77 -1.72
N VAL A 72 15.85 -8.80 -2.49
CA VAL A 72 14.89 -8.65 -3.59
C VAL A 72 13.85 -9.76 -3.64
N THR A 73 12.75 -9.46 -4.32
CA THR A 73 11.75 -10.44 -4.74
C THR A 73 11.60 -10.35 -6.26
N HIS A 74 11.68 -11.47 -6.95
CA HIS A 74 11.52 -11.56 -8.39
C HIS A 74 10.11 -11.12 -8.81
N ILE A 75 10.02 -10.35 -9.89
CA ILE A 75 8.76 -9.94 -10.52
C ILE A 75 8.60 -10.67 -11.86
N VAL A 76 9.52 -10.46 -12.78
CA VAL A 76 9.48 -11.02 -14.14
C VAL A 76 10.89 -11.10 -14.70
N SER A 77 11.14 -12.09 -15.54
CA SER A 77 12.39 -12.22 -16.28
C SER A 77 12.19 -12.91 -17.61
N SER A 78 13.12 -12.70 -18.54
CA SER A 78 13.19 -13.37 -19.82
C SER A 78 14.66 -13.59 -20.21
N GLY A 79 14.92 -14.63 -20.95
CA GLY A 79 16.29 -15.00 -21.38
C GLY A 79 17.15 -15.56 -20.26
N THR A 80 18.44 -15.68 -20.54
CA THR A 80 19.46 -16.23 -19.64
C THR A 80 20.67 -15.32 -19.60
N PHE A 81 21.21 -15.09 -18.40
CA PHE A 81 22.49 -14.42 -18.20
C PHE A 81 23.59 -15.48 -18.05
N SER A 82 24.75 -15.20 -18.59
CA SER A 82 25.98 -15.98 -18.45
C SER A 82 27.00 -15.19 -17.64
N ASP A 83 28.02 -15.86 -17.13
CA ASP A 83 29.14 -15.16 -16.53
C ASP A 83 29.77 -14.20 -17.56
N ASP A 84 30.25 -13.09 -17.10
CA ASP A 84 30.89 -12.04 -17.91
C ASP A 84 29.91 -11.31 -18.91
N ASP A 85 28.62 -11.55 -18.84
CA ASP A 85 27.67 -10.71 -19.59
C ASP A 85 27.67 -9.27 -19.07
N GLY A 86 27.91 -8.30 -19.96
CA GLY A 86 27.65 -6.90 -19.65
C GLY A 86 26.17 -6.65 -19.35
N VAL A 87 25.88 -5.91 -18.29
CA VAL A 87 24.50 -5.61 -17.89
C VAL A 87 24.30 -4.13 -17.59
N GLY A 88 23.18 -3.59 -18.08
CA GLY A 88 22.67 -2.31 -17.65
C GLY A 88 21.74 -2.50 -16.46
N VAL A 89 21.95 -1.72 -15.40
CA VAL A 89 21.08 -1.72 -14.21
C VAL A 89 20.30 -0.43 -14.13
N HIS A 90 18.99 -0.55 -14.04
CA HIS A 90 18.08 0.57 -13.85
C HIS A 90 17.33 0.41 -12.55
N PHE A 91 17.36 1.43 -11.70
CA PHE A 91 16.63 1.49 -10.45
C PHE A 91 15.61 2.65 -10.45
N SER A 92 14.44 2.41 -9.88
CA SER A 92 13.40 3.42 -9.66
C SER A 92 12.82 3.26 -8.26
N TYR A 93 12.76 4.35 -7.50
CA TYR A 93 12.10 4.34 -6.20
C TYR A 93 10.60 4.07 -6.34
N SER A 94 10.06 3.29 -5.41
CA SER A 94 8.60 3.26 -5.21
C SER A 94 8.15 4.55 -4.53
N GLY A 95 6.99 5.06 -4.93
CA GLY A 95 6.32 6.11 -4.17
C GLY A 95 5.96 5.63 -2.75
N ALA A 96 5.71 6.57 -1.85
CA ALA A 96 5.07 6.23 -0.58
C ALA A 96 3.77 5.49 -0.84
N ASP A 97 3.43 4.52 0.02
CA ASP A 97 2.08 3.95 0.02
C ASP A 97 1.10 5.11 0.05
N GLY A 98 0.14 5.12 -0.87
CA GLY A 98 -0.96 6.06 -0.78
C GLY A 98 -1.56 5.92 0.63
N SER A 99 -1.78 7.01 1.33
CA SER A 99 -2.62 6.93 2.52
C SER A 99 -3.96 6.38 2.02
N ASP A 100 -4.35 5.22 2.52
CA ASP A 100 -5.68 4.71 2.31
C ASP A 100 -6.63 5.85 2.63
N GLY A 101 -7.44 6.25 1.64
CA GLY A 101 -8.44 7.30 1.79
C GLY A 101 -9.58 6.86 2.72
N ASP A 102 -9.31 5.93 3.63
CA ASP A 102 -10.23 5.46 4.63
C ASP A 102 -10.59 6.61 5.56
N MET A 103 -11.87 6.87 5.63
CA MET A 103 -12.42 7.80 6.61
C MET A 103 -12.10 7.26 8.01
N THR A 104 -11.09 7.82 8.66
CA THR A 104 -10.63 7.38 9.98
C THR A 104 -11.65 7.71 11.07
N SER A 105 -12.40 8.80 10.88
CA SER A 105 -13.47 9.22 11.80
C SER A 105 -14.39 10.25 11.17
N PHE A 106 -15.61 10.36 11.71
CA PHE A 106 -16.52 11.47 11.47
C PHE A 106 -17.23 11.85 12.77
N THR A 107 -17.76 13.07 12.83
CA THR A 107 -18.52 13.54 13.98
C THR A 107 -20.00 13.37 13.74
N LEU A 108 -20.70 12.68 14.63
CA LEU A 108 -22.17 12.58 14.68
C LEU A 108 -22.70 13.50 15.77
N ALA A 109 -23.59 14.40 15.43
CA ALA A 109 -24.20 15.35 16.37
C ALA A 109 -25.72 15.29 16.28
N GLY A 110 -26.39 15.41 17.42
CA GLY A 110 -27.83 15.68 17.50
C GLY A 110 -28.11 17.16 17.54
N SER A 111 -29.40 17.55 17.54
CA SER A 111 -29.85 18.94 17.75
C SER A 111 -29.54 19.45 19.16
N SER A 112 -29.27 18.54 20.10
CA SER A 112 -28.89 18.84 21.48
C SER A 112 -27.99 17.69 22.01
N GLY A 113 -27.28 17.94 23.09
CA GLY A 113 -26.34 16.98 23.67
C GLY A 113 -24.93 17.11 23.08
N SER A 114 -24.03 16.24 23.53
CA SER A 114 -22.64 16.21 23.06
C SER A 114 -22.51 15.46 21.73
N SER A 115 -21.72 15.98 20.83
CA SER A 115 -21.35 15.26 19.61
C SER A 115 -20.50 14.03 19.94
N GLN A 116 -20.61 13.01 19.08
CA GLN A 116 -19.87 11.76 19.20
C GLN A 116 -18.86 11.64 18.04
N THR A 117 -17.66 11.23 18.33
CA THR A 117 -16.68 10.89 17.31
C THR A 117 -16.80 9.40 16.99
N ILE A 118 -17.15 9.09 15.75
CA ILE A 118 -17.26 7.72 15.24
C ILE A 118 -15.96 7.41 14.50
N THR A 119 -15.24 6.42 14.97
CA THR A 119 -13.97 5.96 14.37
C THR A 119 -14.18 4.68 13.56
N ASN A 120 -13.23 4.38 12.70
CA ASN A 120 -13.24 3.13 11.93
C ASN A 120 -13.43 1.92 12.86
N GLY A 121 -14.35 1.02 12.50
CA GLY A 121 -14.73 -0.15 13.29
C GLY A 121 -15.83 0.08 14.33
N ASN A 122 -16.24 1.33 14.58
CA ASN A 122 -17.38 1.62 15.46
C ASN A 122 -18.71 1.38 14.74
N THR A 123 -19.70 0.91 15.50
CA THR A 123 -21.08 0.82 15.02
C THR A 123 -21.87 2.07 15.46
N VAL A 124 -22.50 2.73 14.51
CA VAL A 124 -23.47 3.79 14.80
C VAL A 124 -24.83 3.16 15.07
N THR A 125 -25.36 3.37 16.28
CA THR A 125 -26.71 2.92 16.65
C THR A 125 -27.64 4.13 16.70
N ILE A 126 -28.69 4.12 15.86
CA ILE A 126 -29.77 5.11 15.91
C ILE A 126 -30.92 4.48 16.71
N ALA A 127 -30.95 4.82 18.01
CA ALA A 127 -31.96 4.29 18.93
C ALA A 127 -33.30 4.97 18.71
N ALA A 128 -34.38 4.22 18.75
CA ALA A 128 -35.72 4.72 18.71
C ALA A 128 -36.07 5.40 20.06
N GLY A 129 -36.70 6.59 20.00
CA GLY A 129 -37.34 7.23 21.14
C GLY A 129 -38.85 7.02 21.12
N THR A 130 -39.55 7.61 22.09
CA THR A 130 -41.03 7.56 22.14
C THR A 130 -41.64 8.13 20.85
N GLY A 131 -42.55 7.40 20.22
CA GLY A 131 -43.19 7.79 18.98
C GLY A 131 -42.35 7.66 17.71
N ILE A 132 -41.16 7.07 17.79
CA ILE A 132 -40.26 6.87 16.66
C ILE A 132 -39.89 5.38 16.57
N THR A 133 -39.85 4.87 15.35
CA THR A 133 -39.19 3.55 15.05
C THR A 133 -38.03 3.75 14.14
N THR A 134 -37.00 2.89 14.31
CA THR A 134 -35.85 2.83 13.42
C THR A 134 -35.72 1.40 12.87
N THR A 135 -35.57 1.27 11.57
CA THR A 135 -35.45 -0.03 10.89
C THR A 135 -34.25 0.00 9.97
N GLY A 136 -33.32 -0.95 10.15
CA GLY A 136 -32.21 -1.17 9.23
C GLY A 136 -32.69 -1.78 7.92
N GLY A 137 -32.27 -1.21 6.80
CA GLY A 137 -32.50 -1.73 5.46
C GLY A 137 -31.34 -2.61 4.95
N SER A 138 -31.48 -3.13 3.75
CA SER A 138 -30.52 -4.06 3.15
C SER A 138 -29.30 -3.39 2.49
N THR A 139 -29.26 -2.06 2.37
CA THR A 139 -28.19 -1.35 1.63
C THR A 139 -27.95 0.01 2.29
N ASP A 140 -27.11 0.05 3.31
CA ASP A 140 -26.63 1.27 3.99
C ASP A 140 -27.75 2.26 4.37
N THR A 141 -28.95 1.74 4.61
CA THR A 141 -30.16 2.54 4.85
C THR A 141 -30.71 2.26 6.25
N VAL A 142 -30.99 3.32 6.98
CA VAL A 142 -31.82 3.27 8.20
C VAL A 142 -33.06 4.12 7.97
N THR A 143 -34.23 3.48 8.06
CA THR A 143 -35.52 4.20 7.98
C THR A 143 -35.93 4.63 9.37
N ILE A 144 -36.27 5.92 9.52
CA ILE A 144 -36.79 6.50 10.74
C ILE A 144 -38.25 6.86 10.45
N ALA A 145 -39.19 6.31 11.21
CA ALA A 145 -40.62 6.57 11.04
C ALA A 145 -41.27 7.02 12.35
N VAL A 146 -42.26 7.87 12.24
CA VAL A 146 -43.13 8.25 13.35
C VAL A 146 -44.21 7.17 13.53
N THR A 147 -44.38 6.67 14.74
CA THR A 147 -45.39 5.65 15.06
C THR A 147 -46.68 6.22 15.62
N ASP A 148 -46.63 7.43 16.16
CA ASP A 148 -47.81 8.08 16.64
C ASP A 148 -48.53 8.81 15.50
N ASP A 149 -49.81 8.49 15.28
CA ASP A 149 -50.66 9.23 14.36
C ASP A 149 -51.30 10.42 15.12
N PRO A 150 -50.81 11.66 14.90
CA PRO A 150 -51.37 12.82 15.61
C PRO A 150 -52.83 13.10 15.25
N THR A 151 -53.34 12.51 14.16
CA THR A 151 -54.75 12.66 13.76
C THR A 151 -55.67 11.77 14.60
N ALA A 152 -55.21 10.62 15.09
CA ALA A 152 -55.98 9.74 15.94
C ALA A 152 -56.31 10.39 17.31
N LEU A 153 -55.37 11.17 17.86
CA LEU A 153 -55.58 11.90 19.12
C LEU A 153 -56.57 13.06 18.96
N ALA A 154 -56.53 13.75 17.82
CA ALA A 154 -57.44 14.85 17.52
C ALA A 154 -58.93 14.40 17.41
N ILE A 155 -59.15 13.18 16.88
CA ILE A 155 -60.50 12.59 16.77
C ILE A 155 -61.03 12.12 18.14
N ALA A 156 -60.18 11.68 19.05
CA ALA A 156 -60.57 11.22 20.38
C ALA A 156 -60.95 12.33 21.36
N LEU A 157 -60.57 13.59 21.08
CA LEU A 157 -60.83 14.78 21.90
C LEU A 157 -61.92 15.72 21.36
N GLY A 158 -62.52 15.39 20.20
CA GLY A 158 -63.59 16.16 19.54
C GLY A 158 -65.00 15.87 20.05
#